data_8413e971aab35512b9146226a093c15c
#
_entry.id   8413e971aab35512b9146226a093c15c
#
_cell.length_a   1.000
_cell.length_b   1.000
_cell.length_c   1.000
_cell.angle_alpha   90.00
_cell.angle_beta   90.00
_cell.angle_gamma   90.00
#
_symmetry.space_group_name_H-M   'P 1'
#
loop_
_entity.id
_entity.type
_entity.pdbx_description
1 polymer ?
#
loop_
_entity_poly.entity_id
_entity_poly.type
_entity_poly.pdbx_seq_one_letter_code
_entity_poly.pdbx_strand_id
1 'polypeptide(L)'
;MYLILQSVPFGPSRSNVGIYYKELETLADFVTPAKIAADWDGDHQSSYLSSAYSTMCWQQDSTIGFLYEEDTYGTSGGGYTIVYKNYSLEYITDSAYTYCGEVDRNAIVVEGIEEKTASLEIGEEKYVGSVLPSAADVVNEAINKYKEAPSREAYEAINALLGNLPTVELVPNAWYRLRNVARSNATLYMNPEASRVSTAKGDLADADQLFSFVPAKNEGEYYLYNGNFEYFLGPLGNNETQPVVTTSTDGAGVWTLITRNNGKSSVVCQNKTGGHVGLHLAGDNTRLVPWTADAEASLWFIEPVDEYAVNIDGFAAVNYPFAYTLPEGVKAYTAGETITVEGVEALAISEYKGETVLPNTPLILAAEAGEYNLVLVANAASEQPEGYANTLKGTLKAAAVAGSDVYTLSGNTMKKRSAANGNIVANKAYYVGSGNADVLELSEVATGISTVLTDSENVKLYDLNGREVKAPVRGIYVTSNGQKVFVK
;
A
#
# COMPACT_ATOMS: atom_id res chain seq x y z
N MET A 1 2.42 -28.90 28.74
CA MET A 1 3.24 -30.06 28.38
C MET A 1 2.31 -31.18 27.93
N TYR A 2 2.50 -31.67 26.74
CA TYR A 2 1.69 -32.71 26.10
C TYR A 2 2.61 -33.82 25.63
N LEU A 3 2.13 -35.06 25.56
CA LEU A 3 2.92 -36.17 25.08
C LEU A 3 2.23 -36.84 23.89
N ILE A 4 2.96 -37.03 22.79
CA ILE A 4 2.54 -37.85 21.66
C ILE A 4 3.24 -39.21 21.71
N LEU A 5 2.51 -40.25 21.39
CA LEU A 5 3.02 -41.62 21.27
C LEU A 5 2.87 -42.10 19.83
N GLN A 6 3.85 -42.80 19.30
CA GLN A 6 3.81 -43.41 17.98
C GLN A 6 4.33 -44.83 18.03
N SER A 7 3.55 -45.79 17.54
CA SER A 7 4.00 -47.18 17.38
C SER A 7 4.57 -47.41 15.97
N VAL A 8 5.75 -48.05 15.92
CA VAL A 8 6.46 -48.28 14.66
C VAL A 8 7.53 -49.39 14.86
N PRO A 9 7.90 -50.15 13.80
CA PRO A 9 9.11 -50.95 13.82
C PRO A 9 10.37 -50.07 13.89
N PHE A 10 11.26 -50.33 14.83
CA PHE A 10 12.53 -49.57 14.97
C PHE A 10 13.58 -49.98 13.94
N GLY A 11 13.36 -51.14 13.28
CA GLY A 11 14.25 -51.64 12.23
C GLY A 11 15.35 -52.58 12.72
N PRO A 12 16.21 -53.09 11.85
CA PRO A 12 16.18 -52.88 10.39
C PRO A 12 14.98 -53.56 9.74
N SER A 13 14.36 -52.92 8.73
CA SER A 13 13.18 -53.43 8.07
C SER A 13 11.98 -53.65 9.03
N ARG A 14 11.23 -54.73 8.88
CA ARG A 14 10.09 -55.12 9.73
C ARG A 14 10.56 -55.90 10.95
N SER A 15 11.14 -55.19 11.92
CA SER A 15 11.63 -55.77 13.16
C SER A 15 11.63 -54.78 14.31
N ASN A 16 11.67 -55.31 15.53
CA ASN A 16 11.84 -54.52 16.75
C ASN A 16 10.73 -53.46 16.93
N VAL A 17 9.45 -53.89 16.84
CA VAL A 17 8.34 -52.96 17.04
C VAL A 17 8.36 -52.38 18.45
N GLY A 18 8.05 -51.09 18.54
CA GLY A 18 7.99 -50.40 19.82
C GLY A 18 7.16 -49.11 19.72
N ILE A 19 7.30 -48.30 20.74
CA ILE A 19 6.59 -47.02 20.89
C ILE A 19 7.63 -45.94 21.08
N TYR A 20 7.63 -44.94 20.18
CA TYR A 20 8.31 -43.67 20.42
C TYR A 20 7.41 -42.71 21.19
N TYR A 21 8.00 -41.87 22.01
CA TYR A 21 7.31 -40.78 22.66
C TYR A 21 8.03 -39.46 22.50
N LYS A 22 7.24 -38.38 22.47
CA LYS A 22 7.72 -37.03 22.30
C LYS A 22 6.89 -36.03 23.08
N GLU A 23 7.58 -35.16 23.80
CA GLU A 23 6.97 -34.03 24.46
C GLU A 23 6.69 -32.89 23.48
N LEU A 24 5.54 -32.26 23.62
CA LEU A 24 5.13 -31.06 22.90
C LEU A 24 4.78 -29.96 23.91
N GLU A 25 5.21 -28.75 23.62
CA GLU A 25 5.03 -27.62 24.55
C GLU A 25 3.59 -27.10 24.51
N THR A 26 3.03 -26.97 23.29
CA THR A 26 1.72 -26.36 23.01
C THR A 26 0.82 -27.34 22.25
N LEU A 27 -0.50 -27.07 22.26
CA LEU A 27 -1.45 -27.83 21.44
C LEU A 27 -1.21 -27.59 19.93
N ALA A 28 -0.74 -26.41 19.54
CA ALA A 28 -0.42 -26.10 18.16
C ALA A 28 0.73 -26.94 17.59
N ASP A 29 1.63 -27.43 18.41
CA ASP A 29 2.70 -28.32 17.98
C ASP A 29 2.16 -29.63 17.35
N PHE A 30 0.97 -30.10 17.76
CA PHE A 30 0.31 -31.28 17.17
C PHE A 30 -0.08 -31.13 15.71
N VAL A 31 -0.27 -29.91 15.23
CA VAL A 31 -0.61 -29.59 13.83
C VAL A 31 0.56 -28.99 13.05
N THR A 32 1.75 -28.97 13.65
CA THR A 32 2.99 -28.45 13.05
C THR A 32 3.88 -29.61 12.60
N PRO A 33 3.90 -30.00 11.30
CA PRO A 33 4.62 -31.21 10.85
C PRO A 33 6.11 -31.21 11.20
N ALA A 34 6.78 -30.07 11.15
CA ALA A 34 8.21 -29.98 11.49
C ALA A 34 8.47 -30.27 12.98
N LYS A 35 7.56 -29.90 13.87
CA LYS A 35 7.65 -30.19 15.29
C LYS A 35 7.44 -31.68 15.56
N ILE A 36 6.47 -32.32 14.90
CA ILE A 36 6.20 -33.77 15.05
C ILE A 36 7.34 -34.60 14.46
N ALA A 37 7.90 -34.20 13.32
CA ALA A 37 8.96 -34.95 12.64
C ALA A 37 10.36 -34.77 13.23
N ALA A 38 10.57 -33.82 14.14
CA ALA A 38 11.86 -33.63 14.81
C ALA A 38 12.18 -34.81 15.72
N ASP A 39 13.39 -34.82 16.32
CA ASP A 39 13.89 -35.88 17.17
C ASP A 39 12.90 -36.29 18.28
N TRP A 40 12.75 -37.59 18.47
CA TRP A 40 11.93 -38.17 19.53
C TRP A 40 12.68 -38.17 20.86
N ASP A 41 11.96 -37.91 21.97
CA ASP A 41 12.58 -37.80 23.29
C ASP A 41 12.97 -39.16 23.90
N GLY A 42 12.27 -40.21 23.46
CA GLY A 42 12.60 -41.55 23.86
C GLY A 42 11.76 -42.63 23.17
N ASP A 43 12.05 -43.89 23.52
CA ASP A 43 11.38 -45.03 22.95
C ASP A 43 11.25 -46.19 23.95
N HIS A 44 10.31 -47.07 23.68
CA HIS A 44 10.14 -48.34 24.38
C HIS A 44 10.04 -49.48 23.36
N GLN A 45 11.05 -50.32 23.27
CA GLN A 45 11.05 -51.50 22.41
C GLN A 45 10.21 -52.62 23.02
N SER A 46 9.16 -53.04 22.31
CA SER A 46 8.22 -54.06 22.78
C SER A 46 8.49 -55.45 22.23
N SER A 47 9.11 -55.54 21.06
CA SER A 47 9.55 -56.80 20.44
C SER A 47 11.02 -56.72 20.06
N TYR A 48 11.72 -57.85 20.15
CA TYR A 48 13.11 -58.05 19.69
C TYR A 48 13.18 -59.02 18.51
N LEU A 49 12.03 -59.27 17.89
CA LEU A 49 11.89 -60.21 16.79
C LEU A 49 11.50 -59.50 15.50
N SER A 50 11.42 -60.27 14.42
CA SER A 50 10.75 -59.79 13.21
C SER A 50 9.31 -59.40 13.55
N SER A 51 8.93 -58.20 13.30
CA SER A 51 7.65 -57.60 13.71
C SER A 51 7.22 -56.53 12.72
N ALA A 52 5.95 -56.37 12.55
CA ALA A 52 5.45 -55.51 11.47
C ALA A 52 4.38 -54.52 11.94
N TYR A 53 3.12 -54.85 11.72
CA TYR A 53 2.02 -53.94 11.99
C TYR A 53 1.74 -53.82 13.49
N SER A 54 1.43 -52.59 13.90
CA SER A 54 1.11 -52.29 15.29
C SER A 54 0.02 -51.23 15.38
N THR A 55 -0.72 -51.27 16.47
CA THR A 55 -1.71 -50.26 16.84
C THR A 55 -1.79 -50.13 18.35
N MET A 56 -2.20 -49.00 18.85
CA MET A 56 -2.38 -48.77 20.28
C MET A 56 -3.61 -47.88 20.53
N CYS A 57 -4.18 -48.03 21.73
CA CYS A 57 -5.28 -47.18 22.20
C CYS A 57 -5.23 -47.03 23.72
N TRP A 58 -5.77 -45.94 24.23
CA TRP A 58 -6.02 -45.79 25.65
C TRP A 58 -7.14 -46.75 26.08
N GLN A 59 -6.95 -47.37 27.25
CA GLN A 59 -7.93 -48.24 27.93
C GLN A 59 -8.67 -47.46 28.99
N GLN A 60 -9.83 -47.95 29.42
CA GLN A 60 -10.62 -47.30 30.47
C GLN A 60 -9.90 -47.18 31.82
N ASP A 61 -8.93 -48.05 32.08
CA ASP A 61 -8.09 -48.06 33.27
C ASP A 61 -6.85 -47.16 33.17
N SER A 62 -6.82 -46.28 32.19
CA SER A 62 -5.70 -45.38 31.93
C SER A 62 -4.39 -46.09 31.53
N THR A 63 -4.49 -47.27 30.98
CA THR A 63 -3.37 -47.99 30.40
C THR A 63 -3.40 -47.93 28.88
N ILE A 64 -2.30 -48.33 28.24
CA ILE A 64 -2.14 -48.35 26.79
C ILE A 64 -2.24 -49.83 26.34
N GLY A 65 -3.34 -50.14 25.67
CA GLY A 65 -3.46 -51.42 24.96
C GLY A 65 -2.64 -51.35 23.66
N PHE A 66 -1.63 -52.19 23.53
CA PHE A 66 -0.74 -52.26 22.42
C PHE A 66 -0.84 -53.61 21.71
N LEU A 67 -1.25 -53.60 20.47
CA LEU A 67 -1.40 -54.79 19.62
C LEU A 67 -0.39 -54.72 18.47
N TYR A 68 0.36 -55.79 18.28
CA TYR A 68 1.36 -55.86 17.21
C TYR A 68 1.56 -57.27 16.68
N GLU A 69 2.16 -57.39 15.51
CA GLU A 69 2.57 -58.65 14.91
C GLU A 69 4.05 -58.93 15.19
N GLU A 70 4.39 -60.17 15.62
CA GLU A 70 5.78 -60.62 15.73
C GLU A 70 5.94 -62.06 15.28
N ASP A 71 7.11 -62.42 14.76
CA ASP A 71 7.48 -63.78 14.43
C ASP A 71 7.99 -64.51 15.67
N THR A 72 7.08 -64.91 16.53
CA THR A 72 7.36 -65.56 17.79
C THR A 72 8.08 -66.92 17.60
N TYR A 73 7.96 -67.53 16.44
CA TYR A 73 8.51 -68.87 16.17
C TYR A 73 9.79 -68.84 15.33
N GLY A 74 10.29 -67.65 14.94
CA GLY A 74 11.53 -67.48 14.19
C GLY A 74 11.45 -68.03 12.75
N THR A 75 10.27 -68.14 12.21
CA THR A 75 10.03 -68.59 10.83
C THR A 75 10.00 -67.38 9.92
N SER A 76 11.16 -66.93 9.43
CA SER A 76 11.24 -65.74 8.59
C SER A 76 10.23 -65.76 7.42
N GLY A 77 9.23 -64.89 7.49
CA GLY A 77 8.32 -64.61 6.42
C GLY A 77 6.97 -65.30 6.40
N GLY A 78 6.56 -66.06 7.38
CA GLY A 78 5.33 -66.80 7.25
C GLY A 78 4.45 -67.02 8.49
N GLY A 79 4.85 -66.64 9.66
CA GLY A 79 4.15 -67.01 10.87
C GLY A 79 4.00 -65.94 11.92
N TYR A 80 3.58 -64.72 11.53
CA TYR A 80 3.34 -63.68 12.53
C TYR A 80 2.22 -64.05 13.48
N THR A 81 2.53 -63.92 14.76
CA THR A 81 1.59 -64.02 15.88
C THR A 81 1.15 -62.64 16.28
N ILE A 82 -0.14 -62.46 16.55
CA ILE A 82 -0.64 -61.21 17.09
C ILE A 82 -0.43 -61.23 18.60
N VAL A 83 0.31 -60.25 19.08
CA VAL A 83 0.65 -60.06 20.48
C VAL A 83 -0.07 -58.84 21.01
N TYR A 84 -0.71 -59.00 22.17
CA TYR A 84 -1.30 -57.92 22.94
C TYR A 84 -0.49 -57.67 24.21
N LYS A 85 -0.17 -56.39 24.45
CA LYS A 85 0.45 -55.92 25.70
C LYS A 85 -0.40 -54.81 26.28
N ASN A 86 -0.38 -54.74 27.61
CA ASN A 86 -0.98 -53.64 28.33
C ASN A 86 0.10 -52.93 29.12
N TYR A 87 0.31 -51.63 28.81
CA TYR A 87 1.38 -50.83 29.40
C TYR A 87 0.80 -49.63 30.16
N SER A 88 1.46 -49.21 31.25
CA SER A 88 1.28 -47.90 31.79
C SER A 88 2.18 -46.88 31.07
N LEU A 89 1.85 -45.60 31.13
CA LEU A 89 2.68 -44.56 30.57
C LEU A 89 4.04 -44.50 31.26
N GLU A 90 4.05 -44.64 32.58
CA GLU A 90 5.26 -44.70 33.39
C GLU A 90 6.18 -45.85 32.96
N TYR A 91 5.62 -46.98 32.57
CA TYR A 91 6.42 -48.14 32.16
C TYR A 91 7.14 -47.88 30.81
N ILE A 92 6.43 -47.32 29.82
CA ILE A 92 7.03 -47.09 28.51
C ILE A 92 7.96 -45.88 28.48
N THR A 93 7.90 -45.01 29.49
CA THR A 93 8.72 -43.78 29.58
C THR A 93 9.75 -43.82 30.70
N ASP A 94 10.01 -45.02 31.27
CA ASP A 94 10.89 -45.20 32.42
C ASP A 94 10.57 -44.23 33.58
N SER A 95 9.29 -44.02 33.84
CA SER A 95 8.75 -43.14 34.88
C SER A 95 8.99 -41.62 34.62
N ALA A 96 9.36 -41.28 33.40
CA ALA A 96 9.53 -39.84 33.04
C ALA A 96 8.19 -39.11 32.99
N TYR A 97 7.10 -39.80 32.63
CA TYR A 97 5.77 -39.21 32.50
C TYR A 97 4.69 -40.05 33.19
N THR A 98 3.69 -39.36 33.71
CA THR A 98 2.52 -39.95 34.33
C THR A 98 1.26 -39.52 33.59
N TYR A 99 0.32 -40.47 33.39
CA TYR A 99 -0.94 -40.15 32.73
C TYR A 99 -1.79 -39.18 33.57
N CYS A 100 -2.21 -38.08 32.96
CA CYS A 100 -3.07 -37.09 33.61
C CYS A 100 -4.37 -36.77 32.83
N GLY A 101 -4.62 -37.48 31.74
CA GLY A 101 -5.82 -37.33 30.91
C GLY A 101 -5.49 -37.30 29.42
N GLU A 102 -6.51 -37.51 28.62
CA GLU A 102 -6.39 -37.34 27.14
C GLU A 102 -6.53 -35.87 26.75
N VAL A 103 -5.84 -35.50 25.69
CA VAL A 103 -5.97 -34.16 25.14
C VAL A 103 -7.25 -34.06 24.29
N ASP A 104 -7.99 -33.00 24.46
CA ASP A 104 -9.13 -32.69 23.58
C ASP A 104 -8.61 -32.38 22.17
N ARG A 105 -8.90 -33.28 21.22
CA ARG A 105 -8.50 -33.11 19.81
C ARG A 105 -9.07 -31.87 19.16
N ASN A 106 -10.27 -31.45 19.55
CA ASN A 106 -10.88 -30.24 19.02
C ASN A 106 -10.17 -28.99 19.54
N ALA A 107 -9.74 -29.02 20.82
CA ALA A 107 -8.92 -27.91 21.37
C ALA A 107 -7.56 -27.82 20.67
N ILE A 108 -6.91 -28.94 20.33
CA ILE A 108 -5.66 -28.95 19.53
C ILE A 108 -5.88 -28.26 18.19
N VAL A 109 -6.96 -28.60 17.46
CA VAL A 109 -7.24 -28.01 16.16
C VAL A 109 -7.50 -26.51 16.29
N VAL A 110 -8.28 -26.10 17.29
CA VAL A 110 -8.60 -24.67 17.52
C VAL A 110 -7.33 -23.88 17.82
N GLU A 111 -6.48 -24.33 18.74
CA GLU A 111 -5.24 -23.63 19.07
C GLU A 111 -4.31 -23.52 17.87
N GLY A 112 -4.17 -24.58 17.06
CA GLY A 112 -3.38 -24.53 15.82
C GLY A 112 -3.91 -23.57 14.77
N ILE A 113 -5.23 -23.42 14.68
CA ILE A 113 -5.85 -22.42 13.79
C ILE A 113 -5.64 -21.00 14.32
N GLU A 114 -5.82 -20.80 15.63
CA GLU A 114 -5.61 -19.49 16.28
C GLU A 114 -4.15 -19.02 16.15
N GLU A 115 -3.18 -19.91 16.34
CA GLU A 115 -1.76 -19.60 16.12
C GLU A 115 -1.46 -19.27 14.66
N LYS A 116 -1.99 -20.05 13.71
CA LYS A 116 -1.85 -19.76 12.29
C LYS A 116 -2.48 -18.42 11.92
N THR A 117 -3.63 -18.08 12.50
CA THR A 117 -4.30 -16.79 12.32
C THR A 117 -3.46 -15.65 12.88
N ALA A 118 -2.91 -15.80 14.08
CA ALA A 118 -2.02 -14.82 14.70
C ALA A 118 -0.76 -14.55 13.84
N SER A 119 -0.24 -15.59 13.16
CA SER A 119 0.92 -15.46 12.27
C SER A 119 0.65 -14.67 10.99
N LEU A 120 -0.61 -14.39 10.66
CA LEU A 120 -0.99 -13.61 9.47
C LEU A 120 -0.78 -12.11 9.64
N GLU A 121 -0.39 -11.65 10.84
CA GLU A 121 -0.15 -10.23 11.12
C GLU A 121 -1.31 -9.35 10.62
N ILE A 122 -2.57 -9.73 10.94
CA ILE A 122 -3.76 -8.93 10.64
C ILE A 122 -3.63 -7.63 11.43
N GLY A 123 -3.01 -6.63 10.85
CA GLY A 123 -2.60 -5.39 11.49
C GLY A 123 -3.41 -4.18 11.04
N GLU A 124 -3.13 -3.04 11.67
CA GLU A 124 -3.71 -1.74 11.29
C GLU A 124 -3.07 -1.17 10.02
N GLU A 125 -1.86 -1.60 9.66
CA GLU A 125 -1.12 -1.11 8.51
C GLU A 125 -1.58 -1.77 7.22
N LYS A 126 -1.94 -0.93 6.25
CA LYS A 126 -2.53 -1.34 4.97
C LYS A 126 -1.45 -1.32 3.88
N TYR A 127 -0.68 -2.39 3.75
CA TYR A 127 0.20 -2.57 2.60
C TYR A 127 -0.46 -3.45 1.54
N VAL A 128 -0.15 -3.23 0.27
CA VAL A 128 -0.58 -4.16 -0.80
C VAL A 128 -0.16 -5.59 -0.45
N GLY A 129 -1.11 -6.52 -0.45
CA GLY A 129 -0.91 -7.91 -0.05
C GLY A 129 -1.06 -8.19 1.46
N SER A 130 -1.18 -7.18 2.33
CA SER A 130 -1.52 -7.42 3.74
C SER A 130 -2.98 -7.83 3.89
N VAL A 131 -3.24 -8.68 4.87
CA VAL A 131 -4.61 -9.13 5.16
C VAL A 131 -5.42 -7.99 5.74
N LEU A 132 -6.63 -7.78 5.23
CA LEU A 132 -7.52 -6.73 5.71
C LEU A 132 -7.97 -6.99 7.16
N PRO A 133 -8.07 -5.96 8.02
CA PRO A 133 -8.55 -6.09 9.39
C PRO A 133 -9.92 -6.78 9.50
N SER A 134 -10.81 -6.57 8.52
CA SER A 134 -12.13 -7.23 8.46
C SER A 134 -12.05 -8.76 8.33
N ALA A 135 -10.92 -9.32 7.93
CA ALA A 135 -10.72 -10.76 7.85
C ALA A 135 -10.74 -11.43 9.24
N ALA A 136 -10.35 -10.70 10.30
CA ALA A 136 -10.34 -11.22 11.66
C ALA A 136 -11.71 -11.69 12.13
N ASP A 137 -12.76 -10.91 11.85
CA ASP A 137 -14.13 -11.24 12.24
C ASP A 137 -14.61 -12.52 11.54
N VAL A 138 -14.32 -12.65 10.25
CA VAL A 138 -14.70 -13.81 9.43
C VAL A 138 -14.00 -15.09 9.93
N VAL A 139 -12.73 -15.00 10.28
CA VAL A 139 -11.96 -16.12 10.83
C VAL A 139 -12.48 -16.51 12.20
N ASN A 140 -12.72 -15.54 13.10
CA ASN A 140 -13.26 -15.79 14.42
C ASN A 140 -14.66 -16.44 14.36
N GLU A 141 -15.51 -15.99 13.45
CA GLU A 141 -16.84 -16.61 13.23
C GLU A 141 -16.67 -18.09 12.79
N ALA A 142 -15.76 -18.36 11.88
CA ALA A 142 -15.50 -19.74 11.41
C ALA A 142 -14.96 -20.63 12.53
N ILE A 143 -14.04 -20.13 13.36
CA ILE A 143 -13.53 -20.83 14.55
C ILE A 143 -14.65 -21.12 15.54
N ASN A 144 -15.53 -20.16 15.82
CA ASN A 144 -16.65 -20.36 16.73
C ASN A 144 -17.64 -21.43 16.21
N LYS A 145 -17.95 -21.42 14.91
CA LYS A 145 -18.74 -22.49 14.28
C LYS A 145 -18.10 -23.87 14.42
N TYR A 146 -16.78 -23.94 14.27
CA TYR A 146 -16.04 -25.19 14.49
C TYR A 146 -16.15 -25.65 15.97
N LYS A 147 -16.01 -24.74 16.94
CA LYS A 147 -16.15 -25.05 18.37
C LYS A 147 -17.54 -25.60 18.72
N GLU A 148 -18.59 -25.07 18.07
CA GLU A 148 -19.98 -25.50 18.27
C GLU A 148 -20.28 -26.87 17.64
N ALA A 149 -19.74 -27.14 16.45
CA ALA A 149 -19.97 -28.37 15.68
C ALA A 149 -18.68 -28.83 14.98
N PRO A 150 -17.75 -29.44 15.74
CA PRO A 150 -16.49 -29.90 15.16
C PRO A 150 -16.70 -30.97 14.09
N SER A 151 -16.19 -30.69 12.87
CA SER A 151 -16.22 -31.63 11.76
C SER A 151 -15.01 -31.43 10.85
N ARG A 152 -14.70 -32.45 10.04
CA ARG A 152 -13.66 -32.35 9.03
C ARG A 152 -13.97 -31.27 7.99
N GLU A 153 -15.20 -31.18 7.57
CA GLU A 153 -15.70 -30.20 6.61
C GLU A 153 -15.52 -28.77 7.15
N ALA A 154 -15.82 -28.54 8.43
CA ALA A 154 -15.61 -27.25 9.09
C ALA A 154 -14.12 -26.89 9.18
N TYR A 155 -13.26 -27.85 9.48
CA TYR A 155 -11.80 -27.67 9.50
C TYR A 155 -11.25 -27.33 8.11
N GLU A 156 -11.66 -28.08 7.07
CA GLU A 156 -11.25 -27.83 5.69
C GLU A 156 -11.74 -26.44 5.21
N ALA A 157 -12.95 -26.04 5.60
CA ALA A 157 -13.48 -24.72 5.29
C ALA A 157 -12.65 -23.59 5.92
N ILE A 158 -12.23 -23.74 7.18
CA ILE A 158 -11.34 -22.75 7.83
C ILE A 158 -9.98 -22.69 7.11
N ASN A 159 -9.37 -23.82 6.77
CA ASN A 159 -8.09 -23.81 6.05
C ASN A 159 -8.22 -23.16 4.65
N ALA A 160 -9.32 -23.42 3.95
CA ALA A 160 -9.60 -22.76 2.67
C ALA A 160 -9.79 -21.25 2.86
N LEU A 161 -10.48 -20.83 3.91
CA LEU A 161 -10.64 -19.42 4.28
C LEU A 161 -9.29 -18.76 4.56
N LEU A 162 -8.45 -19.37 5.41
CA LEU A 162 -7.12 -18.84 5.74
C LEU A 162 -6.18 -18.74 4.52
N GLY A 163 -6.40 -19.56 3.49
CA GLY A 163 -5.70 -19.50 2.22
C GLY A 163 -6.18 -18.42 1.26
N ASN A 164 -7.39 -17.84 1.50
CA ASN A 164 -8.06 -16.90 0.60
C ASN A 164 -8.62 -15.67 1.34
N LEU A 165 -7.91 -15.22 2.37
CA LEU A 165 -8.33 -14.02 3.09
C LEU A 165 -8.25 -12.77 2.20
N PRO A 166 -9.20 -11.83 2.34
CA PRO A 166 -9.16 -10.59 1.59
C PRO A 166 -7.90 -9.78 1.97
N THR A 167 -7.19 -9.33 0.96
CA THR A 167 -5.97 -8.54 1.11
C THR A 167 -6.14 -7.15 0.52
N VAL A 168 -5.27 -6.24 0.89
CA VAL A 168 -5.15 -4.95 0.22
C VAL A 168 -4.68 -5.17 -1.21
N GLU A 169 -5.51 -4.82 -2.17
CA GLU A 169 -5.20 -4.98 -3.59
C GLU A 169 -4.42 -3.76 -4.13
N LEU A 170 -3.57 -4.00 -5.13
CA LEU A 170 -2.98 -2.92 -5.91
C LEU A 170 -4.05 -2.34 -6.85
N VAL A 171 -4.34 -1.04 -6.69
CA VAL A 171 -5.20 -0.29 -7.60
C VAL A 171 -4.31 0.38 -8.65
N PRO A 172 -4.39 0.01 -9.94
CA PRO A 172 -3.62 0.66 -11.00
C PRO A 172 -3.89 2.17 -11.06
N ASN A 173 -2.84 2.93 -11.34
CA ASN A 173 -2.84 4.40 -11.40
C ASN A 173 -3.15 5.12 -10.08
N ALA A 174 -3.33 4.39 -8.96
CA ALA A 174 -3.30 4.98 -7.63
C ALA A 174 -1.86 5.30 -7.21
N TRP A 175 -1.72 6.02 -6.11
CA TRP A 175 -0.41 6.48 -5.62
C TRP A 175 0.05 5.67 -4.41
N TYR A 176 1.34 5.40 -4.36
CA TYR A 176 1.98 4.54 -3.36
C TYR A 176 3.32 5.12 -2.92
N ARG A 177 3.70 4.82 -1.67
CA ARG A 177 5.09 4.91 -1.20
C ARG A 177 5.67 3.50 -1.10
N LEU A 178 6.92 3.35 -1.54
CA LEU A 178 7.61 2.08 -1.50
C LEU A 178 8.69 2.14 -0.40
N ARG A 179 8.42 1.49 0.74
CA ARG A 179 9.30 1.46 1.90
C ARG A 179 10.08 0.15 1.95
N ASN A 180 11.40 0.21 2.11
CA ASN A 180 12.22 -1.00 2.15
C ASN A 180 12.06 -1.77 3.46
N VAL A 181 11.90 -3.09 3.38
CA VAL A 181 11.66 -3.97 4.56
C VAL A 181 12.92 -4.12 5.41
N ALA A 182 14.11 -4.34 4.78
CA ALA A 182 15.36 -4.61 5.51
C ALA A 182 15.89 -3.42 6.32
N ARG A 183 15.39 -2.23 6.07
CA ARG A 183 15.87 -0.98 6.71
C ARG A 183 14.82 -0.38 7.64
N SER A 184 14.20 -1.22 8.45
CA SER A 184 13.13 -0.85 9.39
C SER A 184 13.50 0.26 10.39
N ASN A 185 14.77 0.35 10.80
CA ASN A 185 15.25 1.40 11.71
C ASN A 185 15.48 2.76 11.06
N ALA A 186 15.51 2.82 9.73
CA ALA A 186 15.67 4.04 8.96
C ALA A 186 14.66 4.00 7.81
N THR A 187 13.37 4.04 8.11
CA THR A 187 12.26 4.02 7.16
C THR A 187 12.67 4.67 5.83
N LEU A 188 13.22 3.86 4.91
CA LEU A 188 13.76 4.33 3.65
C LEU A 188 12.73 4.09 2.56
N TYR A 189 12.31 5.18 1.96
CA TYR A 189 11.43 5.18 0.80
C TYR A 189 12.22 5.35 -0.50
N MET A 190 11.68 4.83 -1.58
CA MET A 190 12.14 5.20 -2.90
C MET A 190 12.03 6.71 -3.08
N ASN A 191 13.10 7.31 -3.56
CA ASN A 191 13.19 8.74 -3.81
C ASN A 191 13.85 9.00 -5.17
N PRO A 192 13.24 9.81 -6.04
CA PRO A 192 13.80 10.08 -7.37
C PRO A 192 14.99 11.04 -7.28
N GLU A 193 15.90 10.87 -8.25
CA GLU A 193 16.95 11.81 -8.57
C GLU A 193 16.85 12.19 -10.06
N ALA A 194 17.64 13.15 -10.52
CA ALA A 194 17.53 13.67 -11.90
C ALA A 194 17.64 12.59 -13.00
N SER A 195 18.36 11.50 -12.76
CA SER A 195 18.61 10.44 -13.76
C SER A 195 18.41 9.02 -13.26
N ARG A 196 18.02 8.84 -12.01
CA ARG A 196 17.88 7.53 -11.36
C ARG A 196 16.92 7.61 -10.17
N VAL A 197 16.66 6.47 -9.57
CA VAL A 197 15.95 6.36 -8.29
C VAL A 197 16.91 5.88 -7.22
N SER A 198 16.86 6.49 -6.05
CA SER A 198 17.62 6.18 -4.85
C SER A 198 16.66 5.87 -3.69
N THR A 199 17.14 5.98 -2.45
CA THR A 199 16.31 5.96 -1.27
C THR A 199 16.63 7.13 -0.35
N ALA A 200 15.62 7.63 0.36
CA ALA A 200 15.72 8.67 1.37
C ALA A 200 14.89 8.33 2.60
N LYS A 201 15.11 9.05 3.70
CA LYS A 201 14.22 8.98 4.86
C LYS A 201 12.80 9.36 4.44
N GLY A 202 11.80 8.63 4.96
CA GLY A 202 10.40 8.90 4.67
C GLY A 202 9.98 10.30 5.12
N ASP A 203 9.30 11.01 4.22
CA ASP A 203 8.60 12.26 4.49
C ASP A 203 7.21 12.17 3.86
N LEU A 204 6.17 12.15 4.69
CA LEU A 204 4.78 11.99 4.23
C LEU A 204 4.26 13.24 3.50
N ALA A 205 4.88 14.38 3.69
CA ALA A 205 4.59 15.63 2.98
C ALA A 205 5.38 15.77 1.66
N ASP A 206 6.24 14.79 1.32
CA ASP A 206 7.07 14.82 0.13
C ASP A 206 6.40 14.04 -1.02
N ALA A 207 5.85 14.76 -1.99
CA ALA A 207 5.25 14.18 -3.19
C ALA A 207 6.30 13.53 -4.12
N ASP A 208 7.61 13.83 -3.95
CA ASP A 208 8.67 13.15 -4.69
C ASP A 208 8.73 11.66 -4.40
N GLN A 209 8.28 11.24 -3.20
CA GLN A 209 8.27 9.84 -2.78
C GLN A 209 7.01 9.06 -3.23
N LEU A 210 6.14 9.68 -4.03
CA LEU A 210 4.95 9.04 -4.57
C LEU A 210 5.22 8.41 -5.94
N PHE A 211 4.87 7.14 -6.04
CA PHE A 211 4.93 6.35 -7.27
C PHE A 211 3.58 5.77 -7.62
N SER A 212 3.33 5.61 -8.91
CA SER A 212 2.13 4.98 -9.43
C SER A 212 2.48 3.75 -10.27
N PHE A 213 1.70 2.68 -10.13
CA PHE A 213 1.78 1.49 -10.96
C PHE A 213 0.85 1.67 -12.16
N VAL A 214 1.41 2.14 -13.27
CA VAL A 214 0.69 2.36 -14.53
C VAL A 214 0.61 1.05 -15.29
N PRO A 215 -0.57 0.56 -15.72
CA PRO A 215 -0.69 -0.71 -16.43
C PRO A 215 0.21 -0.80 -17.66
N ALA A 216 0.92 -1.91 -17.82
CA ALA A 216 1.69 -2.23 -19.01
C ALA A 216 0.83 -3.06 -19.98
N LYS A 217 1.46 -3.72 -20.98
CA LYS A 217 0.75 -4.43 -22.03
C LYS A 217 0.03 -5.69 -21.53
N ASN A 218 0.66 -6.43 -20.61
CA ASN A 218 0.10 -7.67 -20.09
C ASN A 218 -0.56 -7.43 -18.74
N GLU A 219 -1.55 -8.21 -18.39
CA GLU A 219 -2.21 -8.18 -17.10
C GLU A 219 -1.21 -8.49 -15.98
N GLY A 220 -1.29 -7.74 -14.87
CA GLY A 220 -0.37 -7.88 -13.73
C GLY A 220 1.03 -7.29 -13.94
N GLU A 221 1.28 -6.69 -15.11
CA GLU A 221 2.51 -5.97 -15.41
C GLU A 221 2.27 -4.45 -15.37
N TYR A 222 3.26 -3.72 -14.88
CA TYR A 222 3.16 -2.28 -14.64
C TYR A 222 4.43 -1.56 -15.05
N TYR A 223 4.29 -0.29 -15.39
CA TYR A 223 5.37 0.70 -15.37
C TYR A 223 5.34 1.39 -14.02
N LEU A 224 6.49 1.61 -13.38
CA LEU A 224 6.61 2.36 -12.15
C LEU A 224 6.90 3.82 -12.47
N TYR A 225 5.93 4.70 -12.21
CA TYR A 225 5.92 6.12 -12.60
C TYR A 225 6.05 7.03 -11.39
N ASN A 226 6.91 8.05 -11.49
CA ASN A 226 6.98 9.15 -10.54
C ASN A 226 6.42 10.43 -11.14
N GLY A 227 5.40 11.00 -10.52
CA GLY A 227 4.68 12.14 -11.08
C GLY A 227 5.45 13.45 -11.00
N ASN A 228 6.13 13.74 -9.91
CA ASN A 228 6.87 15.00 -9.76
C ASN A 228 8.05 15.13 -10.71
N PHE A 229 8.71 14.01 -11.02
CA PHE A 229 9.80 13.98 -11.99
C PHE A 229 9.35 13.66 -13.41
N GLU A 230 8.08 13.28 -13.59
CA GLU A 230 7.47 12.95 -14.90
C GLU A 230 8.27 11.87 -15.65
N TYR A 231 8.70 10.82 -14.93
CA TYR A 231 9.42 9.73 -15.56
C TYR A 231 9.02 8.35 -15.04
N PHE A 232 9.38 7.35 -15.82
CA PHE A 232 9.26 5.93 -15.50
C PHE A 232 10.61 5.37 -15.07
N LEU A 233 10.60 4.44 -14.10
CA LEU A 233 11.77 3.66 -13.76
C LEU A 233 12.11 2.73 -14.93
N GLY A 234 13.35 2.78 -15.41
CA GLY A 234 13.85 1.91 -16.47
C GLY A 234 14.10 0.49 -15.99
N PRO A 235 14.43 -0.44 -16.88
CA PRO A 235 14.71 -1.82 -16.50
C PRO A 235 15.98 -1.92 -15.65
N LEU A 236 16.10 -3.00 -14.87
CA LEU A 236 17.31 -3.30 -14.12
C LEU A 236 18.48 -3.60 -15.07
N GLY A 237 19.62 -2.99 -14.80
CA GLY A 237 20.87 -3.25 -15.51
C GLY A 237 21.50 -4.61 -15.16
N ASN A 238 22.69 -4.88 -15.70
CA ASN A 238 23.49 -6.03 -15.30
C ASN A 238 24.32 -5.68 -14.07
N ASN A 239 24.51 -6.63 -13.16
CA ASN A 239 25.31 -6.51 -11.94
C ASN A 239 25.04 -5.16 -11.25
N GLU A 240 25.22 -4.89 -10.13
CA GLU A 240 25.01 -3.67 -9.32
C GLU A 240 24.74 -2.32 -10.05
N THR A 241 24.34 -2.34 -11.33
CA THR A 241 23.99 -1.14 -12.10
C THR A 241 22.61 -0.66 -11.71
N GLN A 242 22.52 0.58 -11.24
CA GLN A 242 21.26 1.22 -10.92
C GLN A 242 20.38 1.37 -12.16
N PRO A 243 19.05 1.18 -12.04
CA PRO A 243 18.15 1.48 -13.13
C PRO A 243 18.18 2.97 -13.46
N VAL A 244 18.17 3.28 -14.73
CA VAL A 244 18.01 4.64 -15.23
C VAL A 244 16.52 5.01 -15.27
N VAL A 245 16.21 6.25 -15.57
CA VAL A 245 14.84 6.71 -15.76
C VAL A 245 14.61 7.12 -17.21
N THR A 246 13.35 7.05 -17.66
CA THR A 246 12.92 7.44 -19.00
C THR A 246 11.64 8.28 -18.93
N THR A 247 11.45 9.20 -19.85
CA THR A 247 10.28 10.07 -19.92
C THR A 247 9.11 9.46 -20.69
N SER A 248 9.26 8.24 -21.20
CA SER A 248 8.18 7.53 -21.90
C SER A 248 8.18 6.06 -21.49
N THR A 249 7.07 5.36 -21.78
CA THR A 249 6.96 3.91 -21.59
C THR A 249 7.86 3.12 -22.55
N ASP A 250 8.30 3.73 -23.64
CA ASP A 250 9.32 3.16 -24.52
C ASP A 250 10.67 3.16 -23.79
N GLY A 251 11.21 1.97 -23.56
CA GLY A 251 12.41 1.78 -22.75
C GLY A 251 12.21 1.75 -21.23
N ALA A 252 10.98 1.86 -20.74
CA ALA A 252 10.70 1.70 -19.32
C ALA A 252 10.85 0.24 -18.84
N GLY A 253 11.13 0.08 -17.55
CA GLY A 253 11.07 -1.21 -16.88
C GLY A 253 9.64 -1.71 -16.80
N VAL A 254 9.43 -2.98 -17.11
CA VAL A 254 8.15 -3.67 -16.90
C VAL A 254 8.25 -4.43 -15.59
N TRP A 255 7.37 -4.13 -14.65
CA TRP A 255 7.44 -4.60 -13.27
C TRP A 255 6.23 -5.45 -12.91
N THR A 256 6.44 -6.50 -12.13
CA THR A 256 5.39 -7.25 -11.46
C THR A 256 5.61 -7.22 -9.95
N LEU A 257 4.54 -7.39 -9.19
CA LEU A 257 4.60 -7.57 -7.76
C LEU A 257 4.40 -9.04 -7.40
N ILE A 258 5.29 -9.58 -6.57
CA ILE A 258 5.08 -10.85 -5.89
C ILE A 258 4.73 -10.51 -4.46
N THR A 259 3.43 -10.46 -4.18
CA THR A 259 2.90 -10.10 -2.86
C THR A 259 2.89 -11.29 -1.92
N ARG A 260 3.01 -11.03 -0.62
CA ARG A 260 2.89 -12.01 0.45
C ARG A 260 1.83 -11.54 1.45
N ASN A 261 1.22 -12.47 2.18
CA ASN A 261 0.12 -12.19 3.11
C ASN A 261 0.47 -11.17 4.22
N ASN A 262 1.74 -10.92 4.47
CA ASN A 262 2.22 -9.92 5.41
C ASN A 262 2.57 -8.57 4.74
N GLY A 263 2.11 -8.32 3.52
CA GLY A 263 2.34 -7.08 2.79
C GLY A 263 3.77 -6.84 2.30
N LYS A 264 4.69 -7.79 2.52
CA LYS A 264 6.07 -7.70 2.00
C LYS A 264 6.09 -8.15 0.56
N SER A 265 6.27 -7.23 -0.37
CA SER A 265 6.22 -7.48 -1.81
C SER A 265 7.60 -7.41 -2.45
N SER A 266 7.88 -8.35 -3.37
CA SER A 266 9.02 -8.22 -4.27
C SER A 266 8.61 -7.45 -5.52
N VAL A 267 9.39 -6.44 -5.91
CA VAL A 267 9.22 -5.71 -7.17
C VAL A 267 10.17 -6.32 -8.19
N VAL A 268 9.62 -6.98 -9.20
CA VAL A 268 10.37 -7.84 -10.13
C VAL A 268 10.34 -7.27 -11.55
N CYS A 269 11.52 -7.09 -12.15
CA CYS A 269 11.67 -6.59 -13.51
C CYS A 269 11.48 -7.71 -14.54
N GLN A 270 10.46 -7.62 -15.38
CA GLN A 270 10.09 -8.63 -16.36
C GLN A 270 10.88 -8.51 -17.68
N ASN A 271 11.21 -7.30 -18.11
CA ASN A 271 11.95 -7.06 -19.36
C ASN A 271 13.47 -7.04 -19.20
N LYS A 272 13.97 -7.61 -18.08
CA LYS A 272 15.39 -7.87 -17.87
C LYS A 272 15.77 -9.26 -18.36
N THR A 273 16.83 -9.35 -19.16
CA THR A 273 17.38 -10.63 -19.63
C THR A 273 18.55 -11.09 -18.74
N GLY A 274 18.36 -12.23 -18.09
CA GLY A 274 19.37 -12.91 -17.28
C GLY A 274 19.70 -12.27 -15.93
N GLY A 275 20.28 -13.02 -15.04
CA GLY A 275 20.70 -12.60 -13.69
C GLY A 275 19.54 -12.31 -12.74
N HIS A 276 19.82 -11.49 -11.74
CA HIS A 276 18.85 -11.13 -10.71
C HIS A 276 17.83 -10.10 -11.22
N VAL A 277 16.56 -10.30 -10.88
CA VAL A 277 15.42 -9.52 -11.39
C VAL A 277 14.69 -8.71 -10.32
N GLY A 278 15.01 -8.91 -9.05
CA GLY A 278 14.42 -8.17 -7.93
C GLY A 278 15.02 -6.77 -7.77
N LEU A 279 14.18 -5.77 -7.52
CA LEU A 279 14.60 -4.42 -7.16
C LEU A 279 15.10 -4.41 -5.71
N HIS A 280 16.40 -4.27 -5.53
CA HIS A 280 17.08 -4.45 -4.26
C HIS A 280 17.76 -3.15 -3.76
N LEU A 281 17.65 -2.90 -2.46
CA LEU A 281 18.40 -1.83 -1.81
C LEU A 281 19.79 -2.34 -1.42
N ALA A 282 20.83 -1.77 -2.04
CA ALA A 282 22.21 -2.12 -1.76
C ALA A 282 22.63 -1.78 -0.31
N GLY A 283 23.73 -2.38 0.15
CA GLY A 283 24.21 -2.23 1.53
C GLY A 283 24.60 -0.80 1.95
N ASP A 284 24.79 0.11 0.99
CA ASP A 284 25.05 1.53 1.22
C ASP A 284 23.77 2.35 1.55
N ASN A 285 22.59 1.72 1.51
CA ASN A 285 21.29 2.33 1.76
C ASN A 285 20.90 3.48 0.82
N THR A 286 21.50 3.54 -0.36
CA THR A 286 21.20 4.60 -1.35
C THR A 286 20.96 4.05 -2.75
N ARG A 287 21.66 2.99 -3.14
CA ARG A 287 21.58 2.44 -4.50
C ARG A 287 20.55 1.35 -4.61
N LEU A 288 19.71 1.45 -5.64
CA LEU A 288 18.83 0.38 -6.08
C LEU A 288 19.54 -0.44 -7.17
N VAL A 289 19.64 -1.74 -6.97
CA VAL A 289 20.41 -2.64 -7.84
C VAL A 289 19.63 -3.93 -8.09
N PRO A 290 19.95 -4.72 -9.13
CA PRO A 290 19.36 -6.05 -9.31
C PRO A 290 19.90 -7.05 -8.28
N TRP A 291 19.00 -7.80 -7.64
CA TRP A 291 19.35 -8.90 -6.73
C TRP A 291 18.25 -9.99 -6.75
N THR A 292 18.43 -11.05 -5.94
CA THR A 292 17.40 -12.08 -5.78
C THR A 292 16.11 -11.44 -5.23
N ALA A 293 14.96 -11.81 -5.78
CA ALA A 293 13.69 -11.17 -5.48
C ALA A 293 13.18 -11.43 -4.04
N ASP A 294 13.65 -12.52 -3.41
CA ASP A 294 13.27 -12.96 -2.07
C ASP A 294 14.21 -12.49 -0.95
N ALA A 295 15.34 -11.86 -1.28
CA ALA A 295 16.22 -11.26 -0.27
C ALA A 295 15.49 -10.14 0.48
N GLU A 296 15.69 -10.04 1.79
CA GLU A 296 14.97 -9.09 2.65
C GLU A 296 15.05 -7.63 2.14
N ALA A 297 16.22 -7.19 1.66
CA ALA A 297 16.40 -5.88 1.07
C ALA A 297 15.84 -5.73 -0.36
N SER A 298 15.28 -6.80 -0.94
CA SER A 298 14.47 -6.77 -2.18
C SER A 298 12.98 -6.72 -1.89
N LEU A 299 12.58 -6.74 -0.62
CA LEU A 299 11.19 -6.65 -0.21
C LEU A 299 10.82 -5.22 0.12
N TRP A 300 9.61 -4.85 -0.28
CA TRP A 300 9.07 -3.52 -0.12
C TRP A 300 7.66 -3.60 0.49
N PHE A 301 7.36 -2.69 1.39
CA PHE A 301 6.00 -2.36 1.75
C PHE A 301 5.49 -1.36 0.71
N ILE A 302 4.42 -1.73 0.01
CA ILE A 302 3.74 -0.87 -0.97
C ILE A 302 2.59 -0.21 -0.24
N GLU A 303 2.81 1.01 0.21
CA GLU A 303 1.89 1.76 1.06
C GLU A 303 0.93 2.58 0.19
N PRO A 304 -0.38 2.27 0.13
CA PRO A 304 -1.36 3.12 -0.54
C PRO A 304 -1.38 4.52 0.08
N VAL A 305 -1.50 5.53 -0.76
CA VAL A 305 -1.65 6.92 -0.34
C VAL A 305 -2.98 7.44 -0.84
N ASP A 306 -3.96 7.40 0.03
CA ASP A 306 -5.34 7.85 -0.26
C ASP A 306 -5.53 9.34 0.04
N GLU A 307 -4.65 9.93 0.87
CA GLU A 307 -4.73 11.32 1.30
C GLU A 307 -3.35 11.99 1.25
N TYR A 308 -3.33 13.28 0.97
CA TYR A 308 -2.13 14.10 0.94
C TYR A 308 -2.32 15.38 1.74
N ALA A 309 -1.51 15.55 2.78
CA ALA A 309 -1.62 16.71 3.68
C ALA A 309 -1.10 17.99 3.01
N VAL A 310 -1.86 19.07 3.13
CA VAL A 310 -1.48 20.42 2.71
C VAL A 310 -1.74 21.42 3.84
N ASN A 311 -0.76 22.28 4.12
CA ASN A 311 -0.94 23.38 5.05
C ASN A 311 -1.45 24.61 4.32
N ILE A 312 -2.55 25.17 4.78
CA ILE A 312 -3.14 26.41 4.27
C ILE A 312 -3.19 27.44 5.39
N ASP A 313 -2.78 28.66 5.12
CA ASP A 313 -2.90 29.81 5.99
C ASP A 313 -3.50 30.97 5.21
N GLY A 314 -4.82 31.00 5.15
CA GLY A 314 -5.58 31.84 4.25
C GLY A 314 -5.53 31.31 2.82
N PHE A 315 -4.36 31.30 2.18
CA PHE A 315 -4.15 30.80 0.82
C PHE A 315 -2.91 29.89 0.70
N ALA A 316 -2.97 28.93 -0.23
CA ALA A 316 -1.83 28.09 -0.63
C ALA A 316 -1.82 27.95 -2.17
N ALA A 317 -0.71 28.30 -2.80
CA ALA A 317 -0.53 28.09 -4.25
C ALA A 317 0.09 26.71 -4.49
N VAL A 318 -0.62 25.83 -5.19
CA VAL A 318 -0.27 24.42 -5.34
C VAL A 318 -0.33 23.92 -6.77
N ASN A 319 0.49 22.92 -7.10
CA ASN A 319 0.41 22.16 -8.34
C ASN A 319 0.91 20.73 -8.05
N TYR A 320 0.05 19.73 -8.17
CA TYR A 320 0.39 18.36 -7.85
C TYR A 320 0.33 17.43 -9.07
N PRO A 321 1.09 16.30 -9.07
CA PRO A 321 1.11 15.35 -10.17
C PRO A 321 -0.09 14.38 -10.14
N PHE A 322 -0.91 14.43 -9.12
CA PHE A 322 -2.04 13.54 -8.89
C PHE A 322 -3.38 14.30 -8.95
N ALA A 323 -4.43 13.55 -9.29
CA ALA A 323 -5.79 14.04 -9.15
C ALA A 323 -6.26 13.94 -7.69
N TYR A 324 -7.08 14.89 -7.25
CA TYR A 324 -7.59 14.93 -5.88
C TYR A 324 -8.94 15.64 -5.79
N THR A 325 -9.69 15.34 -4.74
CA THR A 325 -10.86 16.11 -4.31
C THR A 325 -10.50 17.00 -3.13
N LEU A 326 -11.23 18.11 -2.99
CA LEU A 326 -11.03 19.05 -1.90
C LEU A 326 -11.78 18.59 -0.64
N PRO A 327 -11.17 18.66 0.56
CA PRO A 327 -11.86 18.42 1.80
C PRO A 327 -12.83 19.57 2.13
N GLU A 328 -13.73 19.32 3.07
CA GLU A 328 -14.68 20.35 3.55
C GLU A 328 -13.94 21.60 4.06
N GLY A 329 -14.47 22.76 3.75
CA GLY A 329 -13.90 24.05 4.15
C GLY A 329 -12.76 24.57 3.25
N VAL A 330 -12.28 23.79 2.28
CA VAL A 330 -11.27 24.22 1.31
C VAL A 330 -11.93 24.60 -0.02
N LYS A 331 -11.63 25.79 -0.51
CA LYS A 331 -11.99 26.23 -1.87
C LYS A 331 -10.75 26.26 -2.76
N ALA A 332 -10.93 26.12 -4.05
CA ALA A 332 -9.89 26.23 -5.05
C ALA A 332 -10.21 27.32 -6.07
N TYR A 333 -9.19 28.03 -6.52
CA TYR A 333 -9.32 29.10 -7.49
C TYR A 333 -8.32 28.96 -8.63
N THR A 334 -8.79 29.23 -9.83
CA THR A 334 -7.96 29.55 -11.00
C THR A 334 -7.66 31.04 -11.02
N ALA A 335 -6.67 31.47 -11.78
CA ALA A 335 -6.40 32.87 -12.01
C ALA A 335 -6.72 33.32 -13.45
N GLY A 336 -7.16 34.55 -13.58
CA GLY A 336 -7.30 35.30 -14.83
C GLY A 336 -6.15 36.29 -15.03
N GLU A 337 -6.46 37.42 -15.66
CA GLU A 337 -5.52 38.51 -15.89
C GLU A 337 -5.42 39.44 -14.66
N THR A 338 -4.44 40.31 -14.66
CA THR A 338 -4.33 41.40 -13.71
C THR A 338 -5.43 42.45 -13.95
N ILE A 339 -6.11 42.86 -12.90
CA ILE A 339 -7.18 43.86 -12.91
C ILE A 339 -6.86 45.00 -11.93
N THR A 340 -7.54 46.12 -12.07
CA THR A 340 -7.46 47.20 -11.10
C THR A 340 -8.78 47.30 -10.32
N VAL A 341 -8.69 47.13 -9.00
CA VAL A 341 -9.82 47.25 -8.09
C VAL A 341 -9.57 48.40 -7.11
N GLU A 342 -10.42 49.40 -7.15
CA GLU A 342 -10.30 50.63 -6.29
C GLU A 342 -8.90 51.31 -6.35
N GLY A 343 -8.26 51.25 -7.55
CA GLY A 343 -6.93 51.81 -7.75
C GLY A 343 -5.75 50.92 -7.37
N VAL A 344 -6.00 49.70 -6.88
CA VAL A 344 -4.98 48.68 -6.51
C VAL A 344 -4.94 47.60 -7.60
N GLU A 345 -3.74 47.27 -8.07
CA GLU A 345 -3.56 46.11 -8.98
C GLU A 345 -3.82 44.79 -8.23
N ALA A 346 -4.63 43.92 -8.81
CA ALA A 346 -5.00 42.63 -8.25
C ALA A 346 -4.96 41.53 -9.33
N LEU A 347 -4.67 40.31 -8.93
CA LEU A 347 -4.87 39.13 -9.76
C LEU A 347 -6.33 38.69 -9.63
N ALA A 348 -7.04 38.64 -10.75
CA ALA A 348 -8.40 38.12 -10.79
C ALA A 348 -8.37 36.62 -10.51
N ILE A 349 -9.15 36.13 -9.51
CA ILE A 349 -9.31 34.72 -9.24
C ILE A 349 -10.77 34.31 -9.40
N SER A 350 -11.00 33.08 -9.86
CA SER A 350 -12.33 32.51 -10.06
C SER A 350 -12.39 31.12 -9.45
N GLU A 351 -13.46 30.81 -8.73
CA GLU A 351 -13.63 29.52 -8.09
C GLU A 351 -13.60 28.37 -9.11
N TYR A 352 -12.77 27.38 -8.85
CA TYR A 352 -12.70 26.15 -9.63
C TYR A 352 -13.97 25.32 -9.43
N LYS A 353 -14.62 24.89 -10.51
CA LYS A 353 -15.94 24.24 -10.47
C LYS A 353 -15.90 22.73 -10.63
N GLY A 354 -14.72 22.13 -10.77
CA GLY A 354 -14.57 20.68 -10.85
C GLY A 354 -14.74 20.00 -9.49
N GLU A 355 -15.38 18.85 -9.45
CA GLU A 355 -15.44 18.01 -8.27
C GLU A 355 -14.07 17.40 -7.96
N THR A 356 -13.32 17.09 -9.01
CA THR A 356 -11.94 16.57 -8.94
C THR A 356 -10.98 17.55 -9.60
N VAL A 357 -9.91 17.88 -8.93
CA VAL A 357 -8.78 18.60 -9.51
C VAL A 357 -7.90 17.60 -10.25
N LEU A 358 -7.65 17.86 -11.53
CA LEU A 358 -6.83 16.99 -12.37
C LEU A 358 -5.34 17.16 -12.10
N PRO A 359 -4.50 16.16 -12.45
CA PRO A 359 -3.04 16.28 -12.36
C PRO A 359 -2.54 17.53 -13.11
N ASN A 360 -1.49 18.14 -12.62
CA ASN A 360 -0.88 19.33 -13.23
C ASN A 360 -1.85 20.52 -13.41
N THR A 361 -2.82 20.66 -12.53
CA THR A 361 -3.72 21.82 -12.49
C THR A 361 -3.25 22.79 -11.41
N PRO A 362 -2.51 23.87 -11.76
CA PRO A 362 -2.05 24.85 -10.78
C PRO A 362 -3.24 25.66 -10.25
N LEU A 363 -3.37 25.73 -8.93
CA LEU A 363 -4.50 26.39 -8.25
C LEU A 363 -4.03 27.21 -7.05
N ILE A 364 -4.87 28.13 -6.62
CA ILE A 364 -4.79 28.76 -5.31
C ILE A 364 -5.88 28.13 -4.44
N LEU A 365 -5.48 27.38 -3.41
CA LEU A 365 -6.38 26.87 -2.38
C LEU A 365 -6.63 27.95 -1.34
N ALA A 366 -7.84 28.04 -0.81
CA ALA A 366 -8.22 28.96 0.25
C ALA A 366 -8.98 28.25 1.37
N ALA A 367 -8.52 28.46 2.61
CA ALA A 367 -9.16 27.92 3.80
C ALA A 367 -8.73 28.73 5.05
N GLU A 368 -9.35 28.48 6.20
CA GLU A 368 -8.79 28.91 7.48
C GLU A 368 -7.42 28.28 7.72
N ALA A 369 -6.63 28.87 8.64
CA ALA A 369 -5.31 28.33 8.95
C ALA A 369 -5.41 26.92 9.53
N GLY A 370 -4.74 25.94 8.91
CA GLY A 370 -4.77 24.55 9.33
C GLY A 370 -4.11 23.60 8.34
N GLU A 371 -4.06 22.32 8.73
CA GLU A 371 -3.69 21.21 7.88
C GLU A 371 -4.95 20.53 7.33
N TYR A 372 -4.96 20.27 6.05
CA TYR A 372 -6.07 19.68 5.31
C TYR A 372 -5.58 18.48 4.50
N ASN A 373 -6.39 17.42 4.44
CA ASN A 373 -6.09 16.23 3.66
C ASN A 373 -6.83 16.26 2.32
N LEU A 374 -6.08 16.43 1.24
CA LEU A 374 -6.59 16.24 -0.12
C LEU A 374 -6.80 14.74 -0.34
N VAL A 375 -7.99 14.33 -0.80
CA VAL A 375 -8.26 12.91 -1.08
C VAL A 375 -7.83 12.60 -2.51
N LEU A 376 -6.88 11.68 -2.67
CA LEU A 376 -6.32 11.30 -3.96
C LEU A 376 -7.31 10.45 -4.76
N VAL A 377 -7.39 10.71 -6.06
CA VAL A 377 -8.31 10.00 -6.98
C VAL A 377 -7.50 9.25 -8.03
N ALA A 378 -7.60 7.91 -8.00
CA ALA A 378 -7.08 7.07 -9.06
C ALA A 378 -8.02 7.11 -10.28
N ASN A 379 -7.46 7.04 -11.48
CA ASN A 379 -8.24 6.97 -12.73
C ASN A 379 -9.25 8.12 -12.90
N ALA A 380 -8.88 9.34 -12.49
CA ALA A 380 -9.72 10.53 -12.68
C ALA A 380 -10.06 10.77 -14.16
N ALA A 381 -11.17 11.43 -14.39
CA ALA A 381 -11.51 11.92 -15.74
C ALA A 381 -10.38 12.79 -16.30
N SER A 382 -10.24 12.83 -17.61
CA SER A 382 -9.14 13.58 -18.28
C SER A 382 -9.53 15.00 -18.70
N GLU A 383 -10.77 15.40 -18.48
CA GLU A 383 -11.30 16.68 -18.98
C GLU A 383 -11.51 17.67 -17.84
N GLN A 384 -11.01 18.88 -18.04
CA GLN A 384 -11.26 20.01 -17.15
C GLN A 384 -12.76 20.40 -17.17
N PRO A 385 -13.28 20.99 -16.09
CA PRO A 385 -14.67 21.43 -16.05
C PRO A 385 -15.00 22.44 -17.13
N GLU A 386 -16.26 22.48 -17.54
CA GLU A 386 -16.73 23.45 -18.54
C GLU A 386 -16.40 24.89 -18.12
N GLY A 387 -15.88 25.66 -19.04
CA GLY A 387 -15.47 27.03 -18.78
C GLY A 387 -14.16 27.20 -18.03
N TYR A 388 -13.37 26.13 -17.86
CA TYR A 388 -12.05 26.22 -17.26
C TYR A 388 -11.14 27.18 -18.02
N ALA A 389 -10.63 28.17 -17.30
CA ALA A 389 -9.61 29.09 -17.78
C ALA A 389 -8.63 29.36 -16.63
N ASN A 390 -7.35 29.34 -16.90
CA ASN A 390 -6.33 29.50 -15.87
C ASN A 390 -5.02 30.03 -16.44
N THR A 391 -4.55 31.15 -15.93
CA THR A 391 -3.26 31.75 -16.31
C THR A 391 -2.12 31.32 -15.38
N LEU A 392 -2.42 30.68 -14.25
CA LEU A 392 -1.39 30.12 -13.36
C LEU A 392 -0.54 29.10 -14.10
N LYS A 393 0.73 29.08 -13.73
CA LYS A 393 1.72 28.06 -14.11
C LYS A 393 2.06 27.24 -12.90
N GLY A 394 2.50 26.00 -13.09
CA GLY A 394 2.87 25.11 -12.00
C GLY A 394 4.29 24.57 -12.11
N THR A 395 4.87 24.24 -10.97
CA THR A 395 6.08 23.43 -10.88
C THR A 395 5.74 22.10 -10.21
N LEU A 396 6.19 20.99 -10.77
CA LEU A 396 6.17 19.68 -10.08
C LEU A 396 7.47 19.44 -9.32
N LYS A 397 8.59 19.86 -9.87
CA LYS A 397 9.91 19.87 -9.24
C LYS A 397 10.44 21.30 -9.17
N ALA A 398 11.39 21.55 -8.29
CA ALA A 398 12.02 22.86 -8.18
C ALA A 398 12.60 23.28 -9.53
N ALA A 399 12.20 24.44 -10.02
CA ALA A 399 12.56 24.93 -11.35
C ALA A 399 13.00 26.40 -11.34
N ALA A 400 14.03 26.71 -12.11
CA ALA A 400 14.39 28.08 -12.42
C ALA A 400 13.34 28.66 -13.38
N VAL A 401 12.61 29.68 -12.96
CA VAL A 401 11.68 30.39 -13.80
C VAL A 401 12.29 31.77 -14.12
N ALA A 402 12.67 31.94 -15.39
CA ALA A 402 13.23 33.19 -15.87
C ALA A 402 12.14 34.21 -16.13
N GLY A 403 12.43 35.51 -15.87
CA GLY A 403 11.54 36.64 -16.18
C GLY A 403 11.44 37.60 -15.01
N SER A 404 11.15 38.86 -15.35
CA SER A 404 10.96 39.95 -14.38
C SER A 404 9.52 40.00 -13.84
N ASP A 405 8.58 39.31 -14.48
CA ASP A 405 7.15 39.41 -14.23
C ASP A 405 6.55 38.15 -13.67
N VAL A 406 7.34 37.46 -12.84
CA VAL A 406 6.95 36.21 -12.12
C VAL A 406 6.50 36.59 -10.72
N TYR A 407 5.30 36.17 -10.36
CA TYR A 407 4.71 36.34 -9.04
C TYR A 407 4.48 35.03 -8.33
N THR A 408 4.82 34.97 -7.04
CA THR A 408 4.55 33.83 -6.17
C THR A 408 3.73 34.24 -4.97
N LEU A 409 2.92 33.35 -4.45
CA LEU A 409 2.10 33.60 -3.27
C LEU A 409 3.00 33.84 -2.03
N SER A 410 2.67 34.90 -1.29
CA SER A 410 3.30 35.25 -0.01
C SER A 410 2.25 35.82 0.92
N GLY A 411 1.83 35.04 1.93
CA GLY A 411 0.62 35.34 2.69
C GLY A 411 -0.60 35.34 1.76
N ASN A 412 -1.37 36.42 1.78
CA ASN A 412 -2.60 36.56 0.99
C ASN A 412 -2.42 37.35 -0.30
N THR A 413 -1.20 37.53 -0.76
CA THR A 413 -0.90 38.34 -1.97
C THR A 413 0.09 37.60 -2.87
N MET A 414 0.06 37.97 -4.17
CA MET A 414 1.06 37.53 -5.13
C MET A 414 2.18 38.56 -5.19
N LYS A 415 3.40 38.18 -4.80
CA LYS A 415 4.56 39.09 -4.82
C LYS A 415 5.47 38.81 -5.98
N LYS A 416 5.88 39.90 -6.65
CA LYS A 416 6.83 39.88 -7.75
C LYS A 416 8.18 39.38 -7.28
N ARG A 417 8.76 38.43 -8.00
CA ARG A 417 10.07 37.87 -7.69
C ARG A 417 11.18 38.73 -8.30
N SER A 418 12.25 38.95 -7.55
CA SER A 418 13.49 39.47 -8.12
C SER A 418 14.20 38.37 -8.92
N ALA A 419 14.98 38.76 -9.94
CA ALA A 419 15.81 37.85 -10.74
C ALA A 419 16.80 37.01 -9.87
N ALA A 420 17.11 37.47 -8.67
CA ALA A 420 18.02 36.82 -7.73
C ALA A 420 17.36 35.72 -6.84
N ASN A 421 16.03 35.51 -6.91
CA ASN A 421 15.31 34.67 -5.97
C ASN A 421 15.40 33.16 -6.24
N GLY A 422 16.32 32.70 -7.08
CA GLY A 422 16.57 31.27 -7.29
C GLY A 422 15.37 30.50 -7.89
N ASN A 423 15.24 29.23 -7.57
CA ASN A 423 14.18 28.36 -8.09
C ASN A 423 12.84 28.58 -7.37
N ILE A 424 11.74 28.38 -8.08
CA ILE A 424 10.44 28.08 -7.45
C ILE A 424 10.51 26.64 -6.95
N VAL A 425 10.12 26.43 -5.70
CA VAL A 425 10.14 25.08 -5.10
C VAL A 425 9.11 24.15 -5.78
N ALA A 426 9.24 22.86 -5.54
CA ALA A 426 8.32 21.84 -6.07
C ALA A 426 6.87 22.09 -5.62
N ASN A 427 5.93 21.62 -6.43
CA ASN A 427 4.49 21.60 -6.16
C ASN A 427 3.86 22.96 -5.88
N LYS A 428 4.34 24.02 -6.56
CA LYS A 428 3.82 25.38 -6.41
C LYS A 428 3.18 25.90 -7.68
N ALA A 429 2.10 26.65 -7.50
CA ALA A 429 1.55 27.50 -8.54
C ALA A 429 2.19 28.91 -8.47
N TYR A 430 2.33 29.55 -9.61
CA TYR A 430 2.83 30.90 -9.78
C TYR A 430 2.14 31.59 -10.95
N TYR A 431 2.19 32.91 -10.98
CA TYR A 431 1.64 33.73 -12.06
C TYR A 431 2.77 34.40 -12.86
N VAL A 432 2.58 34.46 -14.16
CA VAL A 432 3.44 35.27 -15.07
C VAL A 432 2.56 36.28 -15.78
N GLY A 433 2.78 37.54 -15.50
CA GLY A 433 1.93 38.61 -16.06
C GLY A 433 2.67 39.92 -16.24
N SER A 434 2.02 40.86 -16.91
CA SER A 434 2.56 42.16 -17.24
C SER A 434 2.24 43.27 -16.21
N GLY A 435 1.92 42.88 -14.96
CA GLY A 435 1.64 43.81 -13.88
C GLY A 435 2.83 44.73 -13.57
N ASN A 436 2.58 46.01 -13.33
CA ASN A 436 3.60 46.96 -12.94
C ASN A 436 3.85 46.97 -11.44
N ALA A 437 2.89 46.50 -10.63
CA ALA A 437 3.00 46.46 -9.20
C ALA A 437 3.92 45.33 -8.72
N ASP A 438 4.66 45.56 -7.64
CA ASP A 438 5.46 44.54 -6.96
C ASP A 438 4.59 43.55 -6.17
N VAL A 439 3.36 43.92 -5.88
CA VAL A 439 2.38 43.13 -5.12
C VAL A 439 1.03 43.20 -5.83
N LEU A 440 0.42 42.07 -6.08
CA LEU A 440 -0.95 41.93 -6.59
C LEU A 440 -1.82 41.33 -5.44
N GLU A 441 -2.90 42.02 -5.11
CA GLU A 441 -3.94 41.47 -4.24
C GLU A 441 -4.67 40.34 -4.98
N LEU A 442 -5.30 39.41 -4.26
CA LEU A 442 -6.19 38.40 -4.83
C LEU A 442 -7.62 38.95 -4.82
N SER A 443 -8.24 39.06 -5.99
CA SER A 443 -9.62 39.55 -6.10
C SER A 443 -10.51 38.55 -6.78
N GLU A 444 -11.49 38.01 -6.02
CA GLU A 444 -12.48 37.06 -6.54
C GLU A 444 -13.41 37.80 -7.52
N VAL A 445 -13.45 37.34 -8.76
CA VAL A 445 -14.37 37.81 -9.77
C VAL A 445 -15.48 36.78 -9.98
N ALA A 446 -16.72 37.20 -9.88
CA ALA A 446 -17.85 36.30 -10.13
C ALA A 446 -17.77 35.79 -11.58
N THR A 447 -17.74 34.44 -11.73
CA THR A 447 -17.66 33.80 -13.04
C THR A 447 -18.76 34.33 -13.99
N GLY A 448 -18.35 34.92 -15.08
CA GLY A 448 -19.26 35.48 -16.12
C GLY A 448 -19.50 36.99 -16.05
N ILE A 449 -18.82 37.73 -15.16
CA ILE A 449 -18.87 39.19 -15.14
C ILE A 449 -17.43 39.71 -15.30
N SER A 450 -17.02 39.98 -16.51
CA SER A 450 -15.77 40.67 -16.79
C SER A 450 -16.01 42.19 -16.76
N THR A 451 -15.26 42.88 -15.92
CA THR A 451 -14.97 44.31 -15.96
C THR A 451 -15.93 45.27 -15.25
N VAL A 452 -15.36 46.02 -14.33
CA VAL A 452 -15.85 47.37 -13.99
C VAL A 452 -15.52 48.28 -15.16
N LEU A 453 -16.54 48.84 -15.80
CA LEU A 453 -16.33 49.86 -16.83
C LEU A 453 -15.86 51.14 -16.16
N THR A 454 -14.58 51.45 -16.31
CA THR A 454 -14.09 52.82 -16.18
C THR A 454 -14.01 53.39 -17.58
N ASP A 455 -14.83 54.40 -17.84
CA ASP A 455 -14.85 55.29 -18.99
C ASP A 455 -14.05 54.85 -20.24
N SER A 456 -14.64 54.03 -21.09
CA SER A 456 -14.28 53.97 -22.49
C SER A 456 -15.51 54.34 -23.33
N GLU A 457 -15.38 55.44 -24.06
CA GLU A 457 -16.36 55.97 -24.97
C GLU A 457 -16.88 54.87 -25.92
N ASN A 458 -18.23 54.69 -25.95
CA ASN A 458 -19.01 53.89 -26.90
C ASN A 458 -19.43 52.47 -26.57
N VAL A 459 -19.36 51.99 -25.35
CA VAL A 459 -20.00 50.69 -25.01
C VAL A 459 -21.41 50.93 -24.47
N LYS A 460 -22.43 50.47 -25.20
CA LYS A 460 -23.83 50.54 -24.73
C LYS A 460 -24.10 49.44 -23.71
N LEU A 461 -24.83 49.78 -22.64
CA LEU A 461 -25.27 48.86 -21.61
C LEU A 461 -26.73 48.47 -21.80
N TYR A 462 -27.04 47.22 -21.61
CA TYR A 462 -28.39 46.66 -21.64
C TYR A 462 -28.74 45.99 -20.30
N ASP A 463 -29.98 46.16 -19.86
CA ASP A 463 -30.50 45.40 -18.74
C ASP A 463 -30.66 43.90 -19.11
N LEU A 464 -30.94 43.03 -18.14
CA LEU A 464 -31.14 41.61 -18.39
C LEU A 464 -32.36 41.29 -19.29
N ASN A 465 -33.21 42.29 -19.58
CA ASN A 465 -34.32 42.18 -20.51
C ASN A 465 -33.97 42.74 -21.91
N GLY A 466 -32.71 43.09 -22.15
CA GLY A 466 -32.24 43.60 -23.44
C GLY A 466 -32.55 45.07 -23.74
N ARG A 467 -32.92 45.87 -22.75
CA ARG A 467 -33.21 47.30 -22.92
C ARG A 467 -31.94 48.11 -22.68
N GLU A 468 -31.66 49.05 -23.60
CA GLU A 468 -30.53 49.98 -23.46
C GLU A 468 -30.69 50.86 -22.22
N VAL A 469 -29.67 50.90 -21.35
CA VAL A 469 -29.64 51.68 -20.12
C VAL A 469 -28.61 52.80 -20.25
N LYS A 470 -29.09 54.01 -20.33
CA LYS A 470 -28.24 55.24 -20.52
C LYS A 470 -27.71 55.79 -19.20
N ALA A 471 -28.32 55.46 -18.07
CA ALA A 471 -27.88 55.85 -16.73
C ALA A 471 -27.94 54.60 -15.82
N PRO A 472 -26.91 53.78 -15.82
CA PRO A 472 -26.92 52.56 -15.05
C PRO A 472 -26.85 52.88 -13.55
N VAL A 473 -27.72 52.22 -12.79
CA VAL A 473 -27.64 52.14 -11.31
C VAL A 473 -26.94 50.85 -10.93
N ARG A 474 -26.56 50.70 -9.67
CA ARG A 474 -25.95 49.48 -9.17
C ARG A 474 -26.71 48.22 -9.61
N GLY A 475 -26.06 47.38 -10.41
CA GLY A 475 -26.67 46.16 -10.95
C GLY A 475 -25.86 45.51 -12.06
N ILE A 476 -26.36 44.34 -12.52
CA ILE A 476 -25.77 43.57 -13.62
C ILE A 476 -26.35 44.02 -14.95
N TYR A 477 -25.49 44.28 -15.93
CA TYR A 477 -25.82 44.70 -17.29
C TYR A 477 -25.07 43.84 -18.32
N VAL A 478 -25.54 43.88 -19.57
CA VAL A 478 -24.85 43.26 -20.72
C VAL A 478 -24.38 44.40 -21.63
N THR A 479 -23.14 44.36 -22.05
CA THR A 479 -22.55 45.32 -22.97
C THR A 479 -22.97 45.04 -24.41
N SER A 480 -22.83 46.04 -25.31
CA SER A 480 -23.14 45.89 -26.74
C SER A 480 -22.31 44.81 -27.45
N ASN A 481 -21.20 44.36 -26.87
CA ASN A 481 -20.36 43.25 -27.34
C ASN A 481 -20.63 41.93 -26.59
N GLY A 482 -21.74 41.81 -25.82
CA GLY A 482 -22.19 40.59 -25.19
C GLY A 482 -21.57 40.26 -23.84
N GLN A 483 -20.71 41.15 -23.29
CA GLN A 483 -20.09 40.91 -21.97
C GLN A 483 -21.06 41.31 -20.83
N LYS A 484 -21.07 40.51 -19.77
CA LYS A 484 -21.77 40.85 -18.53
C LYS A 484 -20.90 41.73 -17.67
N VAL A 485 -21.44 42.87 -17.20
CA VAL A 485 -20.75 43.84 -16.35
C VAL A 485 -21.56 44.14 -15.11
N PHE A 486 -20.91 44.45 -14.02
CA PHE A 486 -21.54 44.93 -12.80
C PHE A 486 -21.23 46.40 -12.62
N VAL A 487 -22.26 47.21 -12.51
CA VAL A 487 -22.14 48.66 -12.20
C VAL A 487 -22.34 48.79 -10.69
N LYS A 488 -21.38 49.38 -9.99
CA LYS A 488 -21.42 49.61 -8.53
C LYS A 488 -22.31 50.75 -8.11
#